data_cc9764966a85eeabc95f1905b3404e0c
#
_entry.id   cc9764966a85eeabc95f1905b3404e0c
#
_cell.length_a   1.000
_cell.length_b   1.000
_cell.length_c   1.000
_cell.angle_alpha   90.00
_cell.angle_beta   90.00
_cell.angle_gamma   90.00
#
_symmetry.space_group_name_H-M   'P 1'
#
loop_
_entity.id
_entity.type
_entity.pdbx_description
1 polymer ?
#
loop_
_entity_poly.entity_id
_entity_poly.type
_entity_poly.pdbx_seq_one_letter_code
_entity_poly.pdbx_strand_id
1 'polypeptide(L)'
;MSGGQATATANFFGATVGFLFIVINAHLLVIAAVIQSFNVFPVGADPFAFLHQIQPQVWGSEIFRLGLWIALPIVAMLLFINLVLGIISRVASQMNVFAIGFPITLGVGLLGMLLTLPLMQAPFTMALEKMLAYFQ
;
A
#
# COMPACT_ATOMS: atom_id res chain seq x y z
N MET A 1 -19.35 -15.54 5.13
CA MET A 1 -18.85 -14.42 5.92
C MET A 1 -17.39 -14.19 5.78
N SER A 2 -17.06 -13.52 4.73
CA SER A 2 -15.67 -13.23 4.41
C SER A 2 -15.31 -11.75 4.66
N GLY A 3 -16.13 -11.03 5.38
CA GLY A 3 -16.01 -9.58 5.54
C GLY A 3 -14.74 -9.09 6.22
N GLY A 4 -13.95 -9.97 6.82
CA GLY A 4 -12.69 -9.61 7.43
C GLY A 4 -11.48 -10.28 6.80
N GLN A 5 -11.67 -11.07 5.74
CA GLN A 5 -10.57 -11.79 5.12
C GLN A 5 -9.91 -10.93 4.03
N ALA A 6 -8.71 -10.46 4.32
CA ALA A 6 -7.85 -9.84 3.33
C ALA A 6 -7.22 -10.93 2.44
N THR A 7 -6.90 -10.58 1.20
CA THR A 7 -6.17 -11.49 0.31
C THR A 7 -4.78 -11.78 0.87
N ALA A 8 -4.16 -12.88 0.43
CA ALA A 8 -2.79 -13.21 0.83
C ALA A 8 -1.82 -12.08 0.52
N THR A 9 -2.01 -11.40 -0.61
CA THR A 9 -1.20 -10.23 -1.00
C THR A 9 -1.36 -9.09 -0.01
N ALA A 10 -2.59 -8.77 0.39
CA ALA A 10 -2.85 -7.72 1.37
C ALA A 10 -2.24 -8.06 2.73
N ASN A 11 -2.32 -9.32 3.17
CA ASN A 11 -1.69 -9.78 4.40
C ASN A 11 -0.17 -9.66 4.35
N PHE A 12 0.43 -10.03 3.22
CA PHE A 12 1.87 -9.92 3.00
C PHE A 12 2.34 -8.46 3.08
N PHE A 13 1.68 -7.55 2.37
CA PHE A 13 2.04 -6.13 2.40
C PHE A 13 1.79 -5.52 3.78
N GLY A 14 0.71 -5.90 4.44
CA GLY A 14 0.42 -5.45 5.80
C GLY A 14 1.51 -5.84 6.79
N ALA A 15 1.96 -7.10 6.75
CA ALA A 15 3.04 -7.58 7.59
C ALA A 15 4.37 -6.86 7.27
N THR A 16 4.66 -6.65 5.98
CA THR A 16 5.86 -5.96 5.53
C THR A 16 5.87 -4.50 6.00
N VAL A 17 4.76 -3.80 5.86
CA VAL A 17 4.62 -2.41 6.34
C VAL A 17 4.80 -2.34 7.85
N GLY A 18 4.20 -3.27 8.60
CA GLY A 18 4.38 -3.35 10.04
C GLY A 18 5.84 -3.57 10.44
N PHE A 19 6.53 -4.44 9.73
CA PHE A 19 7.95 -4.69 9.96
C PHE A 19 8.80 -3.45 9.64
N LEU A 20 8.56 -2.80 8.50
CA LEU A 20 9.24 -1.56 8.13
C LEU A 20 8.99 -0.45 9.16
N PHE A 21 7.78 -0.37 9.67
CA PHE A 21 7.39 0.59 10.69
C PHE A 21 8.31 0.49 11.92
N ILE A 22 8.62 -0.72 12.34
CA ILE A 22 9.52 -0.95 13.47
C ILE A 22 10.97 -0.66 13.08
N VAL A 23 11.40 -1.11 11.90
CA VAL A 23 12.80 -0.99 11.44
C VAL A 23 13.23 0.46 11.30
N ILE A 24 12.36 1.34 10.79
CA ILE A 24 12.67 2.76 10.61
C ILE A 24 12.37 3.59 11.87
N ASN A 25 12.05 2.93 12.99
CA ASN A 25 11.70 3.58 14.26
C ASN A 25 10.48 4.51 14.14
N ALA A 26 9.53 4.18 13.26
CA ALA A 26 8.32 4.99 13.07
C ALA A 26 7.44 5.01 14.31
N HIS A 27 7.52 3.99 15.17
CA HIS A 27 6.83 3.97 16.46
C HIS A 27 7.24 5.13 17.36
N LEU A 28 8.53 5.54 17.31
CA LEU A 28 9.02 6.70 18.04
C LEU A 28 8.46 8.00 17.46
N LEU A 29 8.34 8.07 16.14
CA LEU A 29 7.74 9.21 15.46
C LEU A 29 6.26 9.37 15.81
N VAL A 30 5.53 8.27 15.91
CA VAL A 30 4.12 8.27 16.33
C VAL A 30 3.98 8.80 17.76
N ILE A 31 4.84 8.33 18.68
CA ILE A 31 4.86 8.80 20.06
C ILE A 31 5.13 10.31 20.10
N ALA A 32 6.12 10.78 19.35
CA ALA A 32 6.45 12.20 19.26
C ALA A 32 5.27 13.01 18.71
N ALA A 33 4.58 12.50 17.69
CA ALA A 33 3.40 13.15 17.12
C ALA A 33 2.26 13.25 18.15
N VAL A 34 2.05 12.21 18.95
CA VAL A 34 1.04 12.24 20.03
C VAL A 34 1.38 13.30 21.06
N ILE A 35 2.65 13.40 21.46
CA ILE A 35 3.09 14.41 22.41
C ILE A 35 2.89 15.83 21.83
N GLN A 36 3.27 16.04 20.59
CA GLN A 36 3.11 17.34 19.92
C GLN A 36 1.64 17.73 19.74
N SER A 37 0.75 16.74 19.57
CA SER A 37 -0.67 17.02 19.41
C SER A 37 -1.27 17.73 20.61
N PHE A 38 -0.75 17.52 21.82
CA PHE A 38 -1.18 18.23 23.01
C PHE A 38 -0.80 19.73 22.99
N ASN A 39 0.26 20.07 22.27
CA ASN A 39 0.66 21.46 22.09
C ASN A 39 -0.21 22.17 21.03
N VAL A 40 -0.57 21.47 19.99
CA VAL A 40 -1.40 22.02 18.89
C VAL A 40 -2.87 22.06 19.28
N PHE A 41 -3.35 21.07 20.01
CA PHE A 41 -4.73 20.94 20.47
C PHE A 41 -4.77 20.78 21.99
N PRO A 42 -4.64 21.88 22.75
CA PRO A 42 -4.66 21.82 24.21
C PRO A 42 -6.00 21.29 24.73
N VAL A 43 -5.92 20.52 25.82
CA VAL A 43 -7.12 20.02 26.51
C VAL A 43 -7.95 21.20 27.01
N GLY A 44 -9.24 21.18 26.72
CA GLY A 44 -10.15 22.27 27.11
C GLY A 44 -10.49 23.27 26.01
N ALA A 45 -9.80 23.21 24.87
CA ALA A 45 -10.20 23.91 23.65
C ALA A 45 -11.44 23.27 23.02
N ASP A 46 -12.02 23.94 22.03
CA ASP A 46 -13.16 23.39 21.27
C ASP A 46 -12.81 22.01 20.69
N PRO A 47 -13.49 20.93 21.11
CA PRO A 47 -13.16 19.59 20.62
C PRO A 47 -13.44 19.41 19.14
N PHE A 48 -14.22 20.29 18.52
CA PHE A 48 -14.54 20.20 17.09
C PHE A 48 -13.56 20.99 16.21
N ALA A 49 -12.74 21.87 16.78
CA ALA A 49 -11.70 22.59 16.02
C ALA A 49 -10.72 21.62 15.34
N PHE A 50 -10.43 20.52 15.99
CA PHE A 50 -9.61 19.42 15.49
C PHE A 50 -10.14 18.86 14.15
N LEU A 51 -11.46 18.66 14.03
CA LEU A 51 -12.07 18.09 12.83
C LEU A 51 -11.95 19.00 11.61
N HIS A 52 -11.95 20.31 11.82
CA HIS A 52 -11.81 21.27 10.73
C HIS A 52 -10.38 21.32 10.17
N GLN A 53 -9.39 21.02 11.00
CA GLN A 53 -7.99 21.09 10.60
C GLN A 53 -7.48 19.79 9.94
N ILE A 54 -8.00 18.63 10.33
CA ILE A 54 -7.48 17.33 9.87
C ILE A 54 -7.92 16.98 8.46
N GLN A 55 -9.11 17.41 8.02
CA GLN A 55 -9.63 17.12 6.68
C GLN A 55 -9.55 15.60 6.34
N PRO A 56 -10.43 14.76 6.93
CA PRO A 56 -10.37 13.29 6.74
C PRO A 56 -10.41 12.85 5.28
N GLN A 57 -11.06 13.62 4.40
CA GLN A 57 -11.15 13.32 2.98
C GLN A 57 -9.78 13.37 2.28
N VAL A 58 -8.90 14.28 2.71
CA VAL A 58 -7.55 14.39 2.15
C VAL A 58 -6.73 13.17 2.55
N TRP A 59 -6.82 12.73 3.80
CA TRP A 59 -6.14 11.52 4.27
C TRP A 59 -6.63 10.27 3.56
N GLY A 60 -7.94 10.14 3.35
CA GLY A 60 -8.51 9.04 2.58
C GLY A 60 -7.98 9.00 1.16
N SER A 61 -7.91 10.13 0.48
CA SER A 61 -7.34 10.24 -0.87
C SER A 61 -5.87 9.83 -0.91
N GLU A 62 -5.08 10.22 0.10
CA GLU A 62 -3.66 9.85 0.17
C GLU A 62 -3.46 8.35 0.36
N ILE A 63 -4.30 7.69 1.17
CA ILE A 63 -4.24 6.23 1.35
C ILE A 63 -4.43 5.52 0.00
N PHE A 64 -5.47 5.88 -0.74
CA PHE A 64 -5.74 5.30 -2.05
C PHE A 64 -4.64 5.62 -3.06
N ARG A 65 -4.14 6.83 -3.06
CA ARG A 65 -3.05 7.25 -3.95
C ARG A 65 -1.79 6.44 -3.72
N LEU A 66 -1.37 6.27 -2.47
CA LEU A 66 -0.17 5.51 -2.13
C LEU A 66 -0.35 4.02 -2.46
N GLY A 67 -1.53 3.46 -2.15
CA GLY A 67 -1.85 2.08 -2.51
C GLY A 67 -1.80 1.85 -4.01
N LEU A 68 -2.33 2.78 -4.80
CA LEU A 68 -2.30 2.70 -6.25
C LEU A 68 -0.85 2.80 -6.78
N TRP A 69 -0.05 3.68 -6.24
CA TRP A 69 1.35 3.82 -6.62
C TRP A 69 2.14 2.53 -6.41
N ILE A 70 1.91 1.86 -5.29
CA ILE A 70 2.57 0.59 -4.97
C ILE A 70 2.06 -0.52 -5.89
N ALA A 71 0.76 -0.52 -6.19
CA ALA A 71 0.14 -1.57 -7.00
C ALA A 71 0.43 -1.45 -8.50
N LEU A 72 0.65 -0.24 -9.02
CA LEU A 72 0.81 0.01 -10.45
C LEU A 72 1.86 -0.88 -11.13
N PRO A 73 3.09 -1.04 -10.62
CA PRO A 73 4.09 -1.88 -11.26
C PRO A 73 3.66 -3.33 -11.36
N ILE A 74 3.04 -3.86 -10.32
CA ILE A 74 2.57 -5.25 -10.27
C ILE A 74 1.43 -5.45 -11.27
N VAL A 75 0.45 -4.54 -11.25
CA VAL A 75 -0.69 -4.58 -12.17
C VAL A 75 -0.22 -4.50 -13.63
N ALA A 76 0.72 -3.60 -13.92
CA ALA A 76 1.27 -3.46 -15.27
C ALA A 76 1.95 -4.76 -15.76
N MET A 77 2.75 -5.40 -14.89
CA MET A 77 3.38 -6.67 -15.22
C MET A 77 2.36 -7.77 -15.47
N LEU A 78 1.35 -7.87 -14.62
CA LEU A 78 0.30 -8.89 -14.77
C LEU A 78 -0.54 -8.66 -16.02
N LEU A 79 -0.87 -7.41 -16.35
CA LEU A 79 -1.57 -7.10 -17.60
C LEU A 79 -0.74 -7.46 -18.82
N PHE A 80 0.55 -7.18 -18.79
CA PHE A 80 1.46 -7.53 -19.88
C PHE A 80 1.51 -9.04 -20.09
N ILE A 81 1.65 -9.81 -19.01
CA ILE A 81 1.64 -11.27 -19.09
C ILE A 81 0.29 -11.79 -19.63
N ASN A 82 -0.81 -11.22 -19.16
CA ASN A 82 -2.13 -11.62 -19.67
C ASN A 82 -2.29 -11.33 -21.16
N LEU A 83 -1.75 -10.21 -21.63
CA LEU A 83 -1.74 -9.88 -23.05
C LEU A 83 -0.93 -10.90 -23.85
N VAL A 84 0.28 -11.25 -23.39
CA VAL A 84 1.13 -12.26 -24.02
C VAL A 84 0.43 -13.61 -24.06
N LEU A 85 -0.17 -14.03 -22.95
CA LEU A 85 -0.93 -15.29 -22.88
C LEU A 85 -2.14 -15.27 -23.82
N GLY A 86 -2.82 -14.14 -23.95
CA GLY A 86 -3.92 -13.97 -24.89
C GLY A 86 -3.48 -14.14 -26.35
N ILE A 87 -2.32 -13.60 -26.70
CA ILE A 87 -1.74 -13.77 -28.03
C ILE A 87 -1.36 -15.25 -28.27
N ILE A 88 -0.72 -15.86 -27.29
CA ILE A 88 -0.32 -17.29 -27.37
C ILE A 88 -1.57 -18.17 -27.56
N SER A 89 -2.67 -17.87 -26.86
CA SER A 89 -3.89 -18.68 -26.99
C SER A 89 -4.50 -18.59 -28.38
N ARG A 90 -4.32 -17.46 -29.08
CA ARG A 90 -4.80 -17.29 -30.45
C ARG A 90 -3.93 -18.04 -31.47
N VAL A 91 -2.61 -18.02 -31.25
CA VAL A 91 -1.64 -18.61 -32.17
C VAL A 91 -1.53 -20.12 -31.96
N ALA A 92 -1.55 -20.57 -30.72
CA ALA A 92 -1.38 -21.96 -30.32
C ALA A 92 -2.63 -22.47 -29.60
N SER A 93 -3.74 -22.55 -30.33
CA SER A 93 -5.03 -22.97 -29.77
C SER A 93 -5.01 -24.44 -29.25
N GLN A 94 -4.02 -25.22 -29.61
CA GLN A 94 -3.83 -26.60 -29.14
C GLN A 94 -3.21 -26.68 -27.75
N MET A 95 -2.59 -25.61 -27.29
CA MET A 95 -2.01 -25.56 -25.94
C MET A 95 -3.07 -25.19 -24.91
N ASN A 96 -3.05 -25.88 -23.77
CA ASN A 96 -3.90 -25.51 -22.66
C ASN A 96 -3.29 -24.28 -21.95
N VAL A 97 -3.71 -23.09 -22.39
CA VAL A 97 -3.19 -21.82 -21.89
C VAL A 97 -3.45 -21.65 -20.39
N PHE A 98 -4.56 -22.21 -19.88
CA PHE A 98 -4.86 -22.15 -18.46
C PHE A 98 -3.86 -22.92 -17.61
N ALA A 99 -3.40 -24.07 -18.10
CA ALA A 99 -2.41 -24.89 -17.38
C ALA A 99 -1.04 -24.23 -17.34
N ILE A 100 -0.67 -23.47 -18.38
CA ILE A 100 0.61 -22.75 -18.46
C ILE A 100 0.49 -21.36 -17.84
N GLY A 101 -0.63 -20.70 -18.05
CA GLY A 101 -0.84 -19.32 -17.62
C GLY A 101 -0.90 -19.15 -16.11
N PHE A 102 -1.53 -20.08 -15.40
CA PHE A 102 -1.65 -19.98 -13.94
C PHE A 102 -0.29 -19.98 -13.23
N PRO A 103 0.63 -20.94 -13.48
CA PRO A 103 1.95 -20.90 -12.85
C PRO A 103 2.77 -19.66 -13.25
N ILE A 104 2.69 -19.22 -14.50
CA ILE A 104 3.40 -18.04 -14.99
C ILE A 104 2.88 -16.79 -14.29
N THR A 105 1.58 -16.62 -14.22
CA THR A 105 0.95 -15.46 -13.57
C THR A 105 1.29 -15.42 -12.08
N LEU A 106 1.24 -16.57 -11.42
CA LEU A 106 1.61 -16.67 -10.00
C LEU A 106 3.08 -16.32 -9.80
N GLY A 107 3.98 -16.85 -10.60
CA GLY A 107 5.41 -16.56 -10.52
C GLY A 107 5.73 -15.10 -10.77
N VAL A 108 5.13 -14.50 -11.80
CA VAL A 108 5.32 -13.07 -12.11
C VAL A 108 4.74 -12.20 -11.00
N GLY A 109 3.60 -12.56 -10.46
CA GLY A 109 3.00 -11.84 -9.33
C GLY A 109 3.91 -11.84 -8.11
N LEU A 110 4.45 -13.01 -7.75
CA LEU A 110 5.38 -13.12 -6.62
C LEU A 110 6.67 -12.35 -6.88
N LEU A 111 7.22 -12.44 -8.07
CA LEU A 111 8.41 -11.69 -8.44
C LEU A 111 8.13 -10.18 -8.39
N GLY A 112 6.97 -9.76 -8.89
CA GLY A 112 6.55 -8.36 -8.81
C GLY A 112 6.44 -7.86 -7.39
N MET A 113 5.91 -8.67 -6.49
CA MET A 113 5.85 -8.32 -5.07
C MET A 113 7.25 -8.15 -4.48
N LEU A 114 8.18 -9.06 -4.79
CA LEU A 114 9.55 -8.96 -4.31
C LEU A 114 10.26 -7.71 -4.84
N LEU A 115 10.05 -7.38 -6.11
CA LEU A 115 10.63 -6.18 -6.70
C LEU A 115 10.01 -4.89 -6.17
N THR A 116 8.75 -4.96 -5.72
CA THR A 116 8.04 -3.80 -5.17
C THR A 116 8.47 -3.48 -3.74
N LEU A 117 8.99 -4.46 -2.98
CA LEU A 117 9.38 -4.24 -1.58
C LEU A 117 10.35 -3.06 -1.40
N PRO A 118 11.45 -2.93 -2.18
CA PRO A 118 12.31 -1.76 -2.06
C PRO A 118 11.63 -0.45 -2.44
N LEU A 119 10.67 -0.51 -3.36
CA LEU A 119 9.94 0.68 -3.84
C LEU A 119 8.91 1.18 -2.82
N MET A 120 8.48 0.35 -1.88
CA MET A 120 7.52 0.73 -0.83
C MET A 120 8.14 1.68 0.19
N GLN A 121 9.43 1.63 0.40
CA GLN A 121 10.10 2.40 1.45
C GLN A 121 9.93 3.90 1.26
N ALA A 122 10.12 4.41 0.04
CA ALA A 122 10.01 5.83 -0.24
C ALA A 122 8.58 6.38 -0.04
N PRO A 123 7.51 5.80 -0.61
CA PRO A 123 6.14 6.25 -0.35
C PRO A 123 5.75 6.17 1.13
N PHE A 124 6.18 5.12 1.81
CA PHE A 124 5.88 4.93 3.22
C PHE A 124 6.53 6.02 4.08
N THR A 125 7.81 6.32 3.82
CA THR A 125 8.54 7.39 4.52
C THR A 125 7.90 8.76 4.25
N MET A 126 7.53 9.04 3.00
CA MET A 126 6.86 10.28 2.63
C MET A 126 5.51 10.43 3.33
N ALA A 127 4.75 9.35 3.47
CA ALA A 127 3.48 9.38 4.19
C ALA A 127 3.66 9.74 5.66
N LEU A 128 4.69 9.17 6.29
CA LEU A 128 5.02 9.49 7.69
C LEU A 128 5.47 10.94 7.85
N GLU A 129 6.30 11.45 6.94
CA GLU A 129 6.76 12.83 6.96
C GLU A 129 5.61 13.81 6.80
N LYS A 130 4.67 13.54 5.89
CA LYS A 130 3.47 14.36 5.74
C LYS A 130 2.61 14.36 6.99
N MET A 131 2.46 13.19 7.62
CA MET A 131 1.70 13.09 8.86
C MET A 131 2.34 13.93 9.97
N LEU A 132 3.66 13.88 10.09
CA LEU A 132 4.40 14.66 11.09
C LEU A 132 4.32 16.15 10.82
N ALA A 133 4.39 16.59 9.56
CA ALA A 133 4.29 17.99 9.17
C ALA A 133 2.96 18.61 9.60
N TYR A 134 1.91 17.81 9.72
CA TYR A 134 0.61 18.28 10.21
C TYR A 134 0.64 18.71 11.68
N PHE A 135 1.57 18.19 12.46
CA PHE A 135 1.71 18.47 13.88
C PHE A 135 2.83 19.47 14.19
N GLN A 136 3.50 19.98 13.18
CA GLN A 136 4.47 21.07 13.31
C GLN A 136 3.84 22.40 12.94
#